data_39275fcdeb01defd4f191407967d84da
#
_entry.id   39275fcdeb01defd4f191407967d84da
#
_cell.length_a   1.000
_cell.length_b   1.000
_cell.length_c   1.000
_cell.angle_alpha   90.00
_cell.angle_beta   90.00
_cell.angle_gamma   90.00
#
_symmetry.space_group_name_H-M   'P 1'
#
loop_
_entity.id
_entity.type
_entity.pdbx_description
1 polymer ?
#
loop_
_entity_poly.entity_id
_entity_poly.type
_entity_poly.pdbx_seq_one_letter_code
_entity_poly.pdbx_strand_id
1 'polypeptide(L)'
;MRTHFFWVLATLIITACNNKQKENDNTASDDSKIWNELPTVAAEVKTNGTTLMVCDWTAVKDSIHLPLSYFIEDLEIVKLDNKDEALVRNSSVTVSDNYILIHCSQNIPFKLFDRKGKFLRNIGSVGNGPGEYTQVGPFQLDEKHDRIYLMPWNATKLITYNLNGELQKTFP
;
A
#
# COMPACT_ATOMS: atom_id res chain seq x y z
N MET A 1 37.34 -33.52 66.31
CA MET A 1 36.21 -32.54 66.39
C MET A 1 35.85 -32.13 64.98
N ARG A 2 34.73 -32.64 64.49
CA ARG A 2 34.26 -32.42 63.13
C ARG A 2 33.13 -31.38 63.18
N THR A 3 33.29 -30.24 62.59
CA THR A 3 32.25 -29.22 62.39
C THR A 3 31.72 -29.32 60.99
N HIS A 4 30.47 -29.75 60.87
CA HIS A 4 29.70 -29.79 59.65
C HIS A 4 29.18 -28.39 59.34
N PHE A 5 29.58 -27.85 58.19
CA PHE A 5 29.07 -26.59 57.64
C PHE A 5 27.90 -26.95 56.73
N PHE A 6 26.69 -26.60 57.16
CA PHE A 6 25.47 -26.75 56.34
C PHE A 6 25.37 -25.55 55.36
N TRP A 7 25.50 -25.86 54.11
CA TRP A 7 25.14 -24.92 53.03
C TRP A 7 23.63 -25.00 52.78
N VAL A 8 22.89 -23.96 53.11
CA VAL A 8 21.49 -23.81 52.71
C VAL A 8 21.48 -23.12 51.36
N LEU A 9 21.17 -23.89 50.32
CA LEU A 9 20.98 -23.41 48.96
C LEU A 9 19.57 -22.83 48.86
N ALA A 10 19.45 -21.49 48.90
CA ALA A 10 18.20 -20.77 48.63
C ALA A 10 17.99 -20.71 47.13
N THR A 11 17.16 -21.62 46.62
CA THR A 11 16.66 -21.56 45.24
C THR A 11 15.61 -20.46 45.12
N LEU A 12 16.02 -19.34 44.53
CA LEU A 12 15.09 -18.28 44.11
C LEU A 12 14.35 -18.75 42.87
N ILE A 13 13.09 -19.13 43.03
CA ILE A 13 12.18 -19.39 41.92
C ILE A 13 11.68 -18.04 41.40
N ILE A 14 12.27 -17.57 40.31
CA ILE A 14 11.75 -16.44 39.54
C ILE A 14 10.60 -16.98 38.70
N THR A 15 9.38 -16.83 39.17
CA THR A 15 8.18 -16.98 38.35
C THR A 15 8.10 -15.79 37.42
N ALA A 16 8.66 -15.93 36.23
CA ALA A 16 8.36 -15.01 35.14
C ALA A 16 6.87 -15.18 34.78
N CYS A 17 6.06 -14.23 35.20
CA CYS A 17 4.70 -14.06 34.69
C CYS A 17 4.82 -13.78 33.19
N ASN A 18 4.67 -14.81 32.39
CA ASN A 18 4.44 -14.71 30.97
C ASN A 18 3.00 -14.28 30.78
N ASN A 19 2.75 -12.96 30.87
CA ASN A 19 1.51 -12.37 30.41
C ASN A 19 1.50 -12.48 28.87
N LYS A 20 1.21 -13.67 28.36
CA LYS A 20 0.59 -13.78 27.04
C LYS A 20 -0.78 -13.13 27.19
N GLN A 21 -0.89 -11.85 26.82
CA GLN A 21 -2.15 -11.33 26.36
C GLN A 21 -2.60 -12.28 25.25
N LYS A 22 -3.56 -13.12 25.59
CA LYS A 22 -4.45 -13.70 24.62
C LYS A 22 -5.19 -12.49 24.03
N GLU A 23 -4.72 -11.98 22.91
CA GLU A 23 -5.58 -11.31 21.96
C GLU A 23 -6.73 -12.29 21.76
N ASN A 24 -7.87 -11.89 22.25
CA ASN A 24 -9.13 -12.55 21.97
C ASN A 24 -9.41 -12.34 20.47
N ASP A 25 -8.88 -13.22 19.68
CA ASP A 25 -9.21 -13.40 18.26
C ASP A 25 -10.57 -14.11 18.17
N ASN A 26 -11.59 -13.49 18.75
CA ASN A 26 -12.99 -13.89 18.68
C ASN A 26 -13.83 -12.68 18.28
N THR A 27 -13.53 -12.14 17.10
CA THR A 27 -14.49 -11.38 16.33
C THR A 27 -14.38 -11.77 14.85
N ALA A 28 -14.60 -13.04 14.55
CA ALA A 28 -15.40 -13.31 13.38
C ALA A 28 -16.79 -12.78 13.75
N SER A 29 -16.95 -11.45 13.68
CA SER A 29 -18.26 -10.82 13.68
C SER A 29 -19.01 -11.51 12.54
N ASP A 30 -20.22 -11.94 12.84
CA ASP A 30 -21.14 -12.48 11.86
C ASP A 30 -21.46 -11.36 10.85
N ASP A 31 -20.49 -11.18 9.96
CA ASP A 31 -20.44 -10.08 8.99
C ASP A 31 -21.64 -10.11 8.05
N SER A 32 -22.28 -11.29 7.92
CA SER A 32 -23.51 -11.45 7.15
C SER A 32 -24.68 -10.60 7.70
N LYS A 33 -24.68 -10.26 8.99
CA LYS A 33 -25.73 -9.44 9.60
C LYS A 33 -25.69 -8.00 9.13
N ILE A 34 -24.51 -7.42 8.97
CA ILE A 34 -24.36 -6.01 8.56
C ILE A 34 -25.06 -5.77 7.22
N TRP A 35 -24.83 -6.65 6.24
CA TRP A 35 -25.43 -6.53 4.91
C TRP A 35 -26.94 -6.77 4.91
N ASN A 36 -27.43 -7.67 5.76
CA ASN A 36 -28.86 -7.99 5.84
C ASN A 36 -29.70 -6.92 6.57
N GLU A 37 -29.06 -6.10 7.40
CA GLU A 37 -29.72 -5.02 8.14
C GLU A 37 -29.73 -3.69 7.39
N LEU A 38 -28.94 -3.57 6.30
CA LEU A 38 -28.88 -2.35 5.52
C LEU A 38 -30.06 -2.22 4.56
N PRO A 39 -30.62 -1.00 4.43
CA PRO A 39 -31.64 -0.76 3.44
C PRO A 39 -31.05 -0.93 2.03
N THR A 40 -31.78 -1.67 1.19
CA THR A 40 -31.40 -1.79 -0.23
C THR A 40 -31.67 -0.47 -0.93
N VAL A 41 -30.61 0.24 -1.33
CA VAL A 41 -30.70 1.54 -2.05
C VAL A 41 -30.44 1.39 -3.53
N ALA A 42 -30.12 0.18 -4.00
CA ALA A 42 -29.90 -0.13 -5.39
C ALA A 42 -30.76 -1.32 -5.82
N ALA A 43 -31.35 -1.24 -6.99
CA ALA A 43 -32.18 -2.31 -7.55
C ALA A 43 -31.86 -2.50 -9.05
N GLU A 44 -32.00 -3.74 -9.50
CA GLU A 44 -31.97 -4.04 -10.94
C GLU A 44 -33.29 -3.62 -11.59
N VAL A 45 -33.21 -2.79 -12.61
CA VAL A 45 -34.34 -2.35 -13.41
C VAL A 45 -34.13 -2.78 -14.87
N LYS A 46 -35.10 -3.49 -15.45
CA LYS A 46 -35.07 -3.85 -16.86
C LYS A 46 -35.75 -2.78 -17.70
N THR A 47 -35.01 -2.19 -18.60
CA THR A 47 -35.51 -1.19 -19.54
C THR A 47 -35.06 -1.54 -20.95
N ASN A 48 -36.00 -1.68 -21.88
CA ASN A 48 -35.74 -2.01 -23.30
C ASN A 48 -34.81 -3.23 -23.49
N GLY A 49 -35.00 -4.27 -22.68
CA GLY A 49 -34.18 -5.50 -22.77
C GLY A 49 -32.78 -5.41 -22.11
N THR A 50 -32.41 -4.27 -21.57
CA THR A 50 -31.15 -4.07 -20.84
C THR A 50 -31.43 -4.03 -19.35
N THR A 51 -30.60 -4.71 -18.56
CA THR A 51 -30.62 -4.62 -17.10
C THR A 51 -29.72 -3.49 -16.65
N LEU A 52 -30.25 -2.56 -15.87
CA LEU A 52 -29.53 -1.43 -15.29
C LEU A 52 -29.57 -1.55 -13.77
N MET A 53 -28.47 -1.18 -13.10
CA MET A 53 -28.47 -0.97 -11.66
C MET A 53 -28.85 0.49 -11.39
N VAL A 54 -29.96 0.70 -10.72
CA VAL A 54 -30.45 2.03 -10.35
C VAL A 54 -30.24 2.22 -8.84
N CYS A 55 -29.52 3.28 -8.46
CA CYS A 55 -29.31 3.67 -7.08
C CYS A 55 -30.23 4.85 -6.71
N ASP A 56 -31.01 4.69 -5.64
CA ASP A 56 -31.81 5.77 -5.07
C ASP A 56 -31.02 6.44 -3.92
N TRP A 57 -30.39 7.55 -4.23
CA TRP A 57 -29.64 8.33 -3.24
C TRP A 57 -30.52 8.95 -2.15
N THR A 58 -31.82 9.10 -2.39
CA THR A 58 -32.74 9.65 -1.39
C THR A 58 -33.08 8.63 -0.29
N ALA A 59 -32.87 7.36 -0.58
CA ALA A 59 -33.04 6.26 0.35
C ALA A 59 -31.83 6.05 1.29
N VAL A 60 -30.71 6.69 1.02
CA VAL A 60 -29.50 6.64 1.87
C VAL A 60 -29.77 7.49 3.12
N LYS A 61 -29.86 6.82 4.28
CA LYS A 61 -30.18 7.48 5.55
C LYS A 61 -28.98 7.70 6.44
N ASP A 62 -27.94 6.88 6.30
CA ASP A 62 -26.77 6.89 7.18
C ASP A 62 -25.54 6.31 6.51
N SER A 63 -24.38 6.43 7.18
CA SER A 63 -23.12 5.79 6.81
C SER A 63 -22.80 4.65 7.78
N ILE A 64 -22.15 3.62 7.29
CA ILE A 64 -21.69 2.49 8.09
C ILE A 64 -20.16 2.45 8.14
N HIS A 65 -19.63 1.94 9.24
CA HIS A 65 -18.22 1.62 9.35
C HIS A 65 -18.01 0.17 8.95
N LEU A 66 -17.37 -0.04 7.79
CA LEU A 66 -16.94 -1.37 7.39
C LEU A 66 -15.55 -1.64 7.94
N PRO A 67 -15.33 -2.76 8.63
CA PRO A 67 -14.01 -3.17 9.04
C PRO A 67 -13.10 -3.36 7.82
N LEU A 68 -11.81 -3.03 7.92
CA LEU A 68 -10.86 -3.18 6.82
C LEU A 68 -10.74 -4.64 6.36
N SER A 69 -10.96 -5.59 7.27
CA SER A 69 -10.99 -7.05 6.99
C SER A 69 -12.00 -7.49 5.92
N TYR A 70 -12.98 -6.64 5.57
CA TYR A 70 -13.87 -6.90 4.44
C TYR A 70 -13.20 -6.77 3.07
N PHE A 71 -12.12 -6.01 3.01
CA PHE A 71 -11.47 -5.65 1.75
C PHE A 71 -10.09 -6.26 1.59
N ILE A 72 -9.49 -6.71 2.70
CA ILE A 72 -8.13 -7.24 2.71
C ILE A 72 -8.06 -8.51 3.57
N GLU A 73 -7.31 -9.48 3.09
CA GLU A 73 -7.03 -10.74 3.80
C GLU A 73 -5.78 -10.60 4.67
N ASP A 74 -4.83 -9.76 4.25
CA ASP A 74 -3.56 -9.55 4.94
C ASP A 74 -3.07 -8.11 4.81
N LEU A 75 -2.26 -7.66 5.76
CA LEU A 75 -1.66 -6.33 5.81
C LEU A 75 -0.16 -6.43 6.02
N GLU A 76 0.60 -5.97 5.04
CA GLU A 76 2.05 -5.85 5.13
C GLU A 76 2.45 -4.38 5.32
N ILE A 77 3.27 -4.11 6.34
CA ILE A 77 3.87 -2.79 6.56
C ILE A 77 5.31 -2.81 6.08
N VAL A 78 5.60 -2.10 4.99
CA VAL A 78 6.95 -1.97 4.43
C VAL A 78 7.59 -0.67 4.90
N LYS A 79 8.68 -0.79 5.66
CA LYS A 79 9.48 0.37 6.07
C LYS A 79 10.43 0.76 4.94
N LEU A 80 10.24 1.96 4.39
CA LEU A 80 11.14 2.48 3.36
C LEU A 80 12.49 2.92 3.95
N ASP A 81 13.53 2.88 3.10
CA ASP A 81 14.86 3.42 3.41
C ASP A 81 14.74 4.92 3.77
N ASN A 82 15.51 5.37 4.76
CA ASN A 82 15.44 6.72 5.31
C ASN A 82 16.66 7.59 4.96
N LYS A 83 17.46 7.21 3.95
CA LYS A 83 18.52 8.04 3.44
C LYS A 83 17.93 9.29 2.77
N ASP A 84 18.67 10.38 2.73
CA ASP A 84 18.21 11.66 2.15
C ASP A 84 17.69 11.48 0.72
N GLU A 85 18.38 10.69 -0.09
CA GLU A 85 18.01 10.38 -1.48
C GLU A 85 16.72 9.54 -1.60
N ALA A 86 16.37 8.81 -0.55
CA ALA A 86 15.20 7.92 -0.49
C ALA A 86 13.93 8.61 0.07
N LEU A 87 14.06 9.79 0.65
CA LEU A 87 12.94 10.47 1.31
C LEU A 87 11.80 10.73 0.33
N VAL A 88 10.59 10.38 0.76
CA VAL A 88 9.34 10.54 0.01
C VAL A 88 8.43 11.55 0.69
N ARG A 89 7.60 12.24 -0.11
CA ARG A 89 6.70 13.27 0.39
C ARG A 89 5.46 13.36 -0.50
N ASN A 90 4.26 13.42 0.10
CA ASN A 90 2.97 13.56 -0.62
C ASN A 90 2.92 12.70 -1.87
N SER A 91 2.89 11.39 -1.71
CA SER A 91 3.20 10.46 -2.79
C SER A 91 1.99 9.65 -3.24
N SER A 92 2.00 9.28 -4.52
CA SER A 92 1.22 8.19 -5.09
C SER A 92 2.13 6.97 -5.28
N VAL A 93 1.61 5.79 -5.03
CA VAL A 93 2.40 4.56 -5.01
C VAL A 93 1.81 3.54 -5.96
N THR A 94 2.67 2.85 -6.70
CA THR A 94 2.35 1.65 -7.47
C THR A 94 3.26 0.53 -7.02
N VAL A 95 2.69 -0.64 -6.81
CA VAL A 95 3.38 -1.82 -6.31
C VAL A 95 3.27 -2.94 -7.33
N SER A 96 4.38 -3.65 -7.55
CA SER A 96 4.46 -4.87 -8.35
C SER A 96 5.05 -6.01 -7.52
N ASP A 97 5.33 -7.14 -8.12
CA ASP A 97 5.84 -8.31 -7.39
C ASP A 97 7.16 -8.03 -6.66
N ASN A 98 8.09 -7.32 -7.28
CA ASN A 98 9.43 -7.08 -6.74
C ASN A 98 9.73 -5.60 -6.45
N TYR A 99 8.87 -4.66 -6.86
CA TYR A 99 9.16 -3.24 -6.78
C TYR A 99 8.03 -2.41 -6.19
N ILE A 100 8.43 -1.26 -5.63
CA ILE A 100 7.54 -0.19 -5.20
C ILE A 100 8.01 1.07 -5.94
N LEU A 101 7.15 1.61 -6.80
CA LEU A 101 7.40 2.86 -7.52
C LEU A 101 6.62 3.97 -6.83
N ILE A 102 7.31 5.02 -6.43
CA ILE A 102 6.73 6.16 -5.72
C ILE A 102 6.89 7.43 -6.54
N HIS A 103 5.76 8.04 -6.87
CA HIS A 103 5.70 9.40 -7.40
C HIS A 103 5.59 10.38 -6.24
N CYS A 104 6.61 11.18 -6.03
CA CYS A 104 6.56 12.28 -5.10
C CYS A 104 5.95 13.52 -5.77
N SER A 105 5.43 14.45 -4.96
CA SER A 105 4.97 15.72 -5.47
C SER A 105 6.10 16.53 -6.14
N GLN A 106 5.72 17.57 -6.87
CA GLN A 106 6.53 18.42 -7.73
C GLN A 106 8.02 18.57 -7.35
N ASN A 107 8.88 18.53 -8.35
CA ASN A 107 10.34 18.71 -8.25
C ASN A 107 11.13 17.59 -7.54
N ILE A 108 10.52 16.43 -7.36
CA ILE A 108 11.20 15.24 -6.86
C ILE A 108 11.06 14.13 -7.91
N PRO A 109 12.17 13.48 -8.33
CA PRO A 109 12.07 12.37 -9.25
C PRO A 109 11.26 11.19 -8.68
N PHE A 110 10.67 10.39 -9.56
CA PHE A 110 10.12 9.11 -9.15
C PHE A 110 11.21 8.28 -8.48
N LYS A 111 10.82 7.56 -7.43
CA LYS A 111 11.72 6.71 -6.67
C LYS A 111 11.32 5.25 -6.79
N LEU A 112 12.30 4.40 -7.11
CA LEU A 112 12.12 2.96 -7.17
C LEU A 112 12.75 2.32 -5.94
N PHE A 113 11.97 1.47 -5.28
CA PHE A 113 12.37 0.66 -4.15
C PHE A 113 12.15 -0.82 -4.47
N ASP A 114 12.85 -1.71 -3.79
CA ASP A 114 12.47 -3.12 -3.76
C ASP A 114 11.28 -3.36 -2.80
N ARG A 115 10.72 -4.56 -2.81
CA ARG A 115 9.58 -4.95 -1.95
C ARG A 115 9.90 -4.90 -0.46
N LYS A 116 11.16 -4.86 -0.07
CA LYS A 116 11.61 -4.74 1.33
C LYS A 116 11.80 -3.28 1.75
N GLY A 117 11.52 -2.32 0.85
CA GLY A 117 11.62 -0.89 1.10
C GLY A 117 13.02 -0.30 0.94
N LYS A 118 13.99 -1.06 0.42
CA LYS A 118 15.33 -0.55 0.11
C LYS A 118 15.26 0.34 -1.13
N PHE A 119 15.78 1.56 -1.02
CA PHE A 119 15.91 2.47 -2.15
C PHE A 119 16.87 1.91 -3.20
N LEU A 120 16.42 1.86 -4.43
CA LEU A 120 17.20 1.40 -5.56
C LEU A 120 17.76 2.58 -6.36
N ARG A 121 16.87 3.50 -6.80
CA ARG A 121 17.24 4.63 -7.62
C ARG A 121 16.12 5.62 -7.88
N ASN A 122 16.45 6.77 -8.44
CA ASN A 122 15.50 7.65 -9.08
C ASN A 122 15.22 7.17 -10.52
N ILE A 123 14.02 7.44 -11.02
CA ILE A 123 13.60 7.17 -12.39
C ILE A 123 13.51 8.49 -13.13
N GLY A 124 14.42 8.69 -14.08
CA GLY A 124 14.55 9.94 -14.81
C GLY A 124 14.98 11.12 -13.95
N SER A 125 14.74 12.32 -14.44
CA SER A 125 15.03 13.58 -13.76
C SER A 125 13.93 14.61 -13.96
N VAL A 126 13.88 15.57 -13.05
CA VAL A 126 12.92 16.68 -13.11
C VAL A 126 13.52 17.80 -13.97
N GLY A 127 12.79 18.21 -14.99
CA GLY A 127 13.24 19.28 -15.90
C GLY A 127 12.43 19.33 -17.19
N ASN A 128 12.93 20.11 -18.16
CA ASN A 128 12.30 20.31 -19.47
C ASN A 128 13.15 19.78 -20.63
N GLY A 129 14.24 19.09 -20.34
CA GLY A 129 15.12 18.50 -21.33
C GLY A 129 14.54 17.22 -21.96
N PRO A 130 15.26 16.64 -22.94
CA PRO A 130 14.88 15.36 -23.52
C PRO A 130 14.79 14.26 -22.46
N GLY A 131 13.63 13.62 -22.35
CA GLY A 131 13.41 12.59 -21.33
C GLY A 131 13.21 13.11 -19.90
N GLU A 132 13.25 14.40 -19.66
CA GLU A 132 12.89 14.98 -18.36
C GLU A 132 11.39 15.25 -18.25
N TYR A 133 10.92 15.40 -17.03
CA TYR A 133 9.51 15.70 -16.72
C TYR A 133 9.40 16.67 -15.55
N THR A 134 8.35 17.47 -15.52
CA THR A 134 8.07 18.39 -14.41
C THR A 134 6.89 17.91 -13.59
N GLN A 135 5.75 17.77 -14.23
CA GLN A 135 4.50 17.29 -13.63
C GLN A 135 4.05 16.05 -14.37
N VAL A 136 3.86 14.97 -13.63
CA VAL A 136 3.38 13.71 -14.18
C VAL A 136 1.96 13.48 -13.65
N GLY A 137 1.05 13.18 -14.56
CA GLY A 137 -0.29 12.71 -14.28
C GLY A 137 -0.31 11.20 -14.09
N PRO A 138 -0.95 10.44 -14.99
CA PRO A 138 -0.95 8.99 -14.93
C PRO A 138 0.46 8.41 -15.12
N PHE A 139 0.74 7.35 -14.37
CA PHE A 139 1.96 6.57 -14.53
C PHE A 139 1.67 5.08 -14.30
N GLN A 140 2.51 4.23 -14.84
CA GLN A 140 2.37 2.78 -14.73
C GLN A 140 3.73 2.10 -14.58
N LEU A 141 3.78 1.10 -13.71
CA LEU A 141 4.89 0.18 -13.56
C LEU A 141 4.52 -1.14 -14.25
N ASP A 142 5.28 -1.50 -15.28
CA ASP A 142 5.17 -2.78 -15.99
C ASP A 142 6.47 -3.55 -15.79
N GLU A 143 6.54 -4.23 -14.67
CA GLU A 143 7.72 -5.01 -14.28
C GLU A 143 8.02 -6.11 -15.29
N LYS A 144 7.00 -6.78 -15.79
CA LYS A 144 7.13 -7.91 -16.72
C LYS A 144 7.85 -7.54 -18.01
N HIS A 145 7.66 -6.30 -18.46
CA HIS A 145 8.28 -5.82 -19.71
C HIS A 145 9.45 -4.86 -19.46
N ASP A 146 9.93 -4.74 -18.21
CA ASP A 146 11.00 -3.81 -17.83
C ASP A 146 10.68 -2.38 -18.27
N ARG A 147 9.47 -1.87 -17.88
CA ARG A 147 8.99 -0.55 -18.33
C ARG A 147 8.32 0.22 -17.20
N ILE A 148 8.59 1.51 -17.21
CA ILE A 148 7.87 2.53 -16.45
C ILE A 148 7.37 3.56 -17.45
N TYR A 149 6.05 3.77 -17.45
CA TYR A 149 5.39 4.73 -18.33
C TYR A 149 5.03 5.96 -17.52
N LEU A 150 5.45 7.13 -17.98
CA LEU A 150 5.14 8.42 -17.39
C LEU A 150 4.42 9.30 -18.42
N MET A 151 3.23 9.78 -18.09
CA MET A 151 2.48 10.73 -18.89
C MET A 151 2.53 12.09 -18.23
N PRO A 152 3.27 13.07 -18.77
CA PRO A 152 3.24 14.44 -18.29
C PRO A 152 1.81 15.00 -18.27
N TRP A 153 1.53 15.90 -17.35
CA TRP A 153 0.18 16.43 -17.15
C TRP A 153 -0.44 17.08 -18.41
N ASN A 154 0.38 17.68 -19.25
CA ASN A 154 -0.05 18.25 -20.52
C ASN A 154 -0.35 17.20 -21.61
N ALA A 155 -0.14 15.92 -21.32
CA ALA A 155 -0.42 14.77 -22.18
C ALA A 155 0.14 14.89 -23.63
N THR A 156 1.19 15.69 -23.84
CA THR A 156 1.78 15.90 -25.18
C THR A 156 2.77 14.83 -25.55
N LYS A 157 3.17 14.01 -24.61
CA LYS A 157 4.14 12.94 -24.83
C LYS A 157 3.96 11.82 -23.81
N LEU A 158 4.35 10.61 -24.15
CA LEU A 158 4.52 9.49 -23.23
C LEU A 158 6.01 9.20 -23.12
N ILE A 159 6.55 9.22 -21.91
CA ILE A 159 7.97 8.94 -21.64
C ILE A 159 8.08 7.55 -21.05
N THR A 160 9.00 6.74 -21.53
CA THR A 160 9.24 5.40 -21.04
C THR A 160 10.66 5.24 -20.54
N TYR A 161 10.79 4.66 -19.35
CA TYR A 161 12.06 4.25 -18.75
C TYR A 161 12.08 2.75 -18.54
N ASN A 162 13.27 2.16 -18.42
CA ASN A 162 13.39 0.82 -17.86
C ASN A 162 13.51 0.88 -16.32
N LEU A 163 13.52 -0.28 -15.68
CA LEU A 163 13.65 -0.38 -14.22
C LEU A 163 15.06 0.04 -13.72
N ASN A 164 16.03 0.19 -14.64
CA ASN A 164 17.32 0.79 -14.34
C ASN A 164 17.29 2.33 -14.35
N GLY A 165 16.14 2.93 -14.65
CA GLY A 165 15.99 4.39 -14.72
C GLY A 165 16.51 5.02 -16.00
N GLU A 166 16.83 4.21 -17.01
CA GLU A 166 17.33 4.67 -18.30
C GLU A 166 16.17 5.01 -19.23
N LEU A 167 16.25 6.17 -19.87
CA LEU A 167 15.27 6.59 -20.88
C LEU A 167 15.26 5.60 -22.04
N GLN A 168 14.10 5.07 -22.36
CA GLN A 168 13.92 4.14 -23.48
C GLN A 168 13.36 4.83 -24.71
N LYS A 169 12.24 5.50 -24.57
CA LYS A 169 11.56 6.17 -25.67
C LYS A 169 10.65 7.29 -25.18
N THR A 170 10.52 8.29 -26.02
CA THR A 170 9.47 9.31 -25.90
C THR A 170 8.56 9.20 -27.12
N PHE A 171 7.26 9.05 -26.87
CA PHE A 171 6.26 9.04 -27.94
C PHE A 171 5.57 10.40 -27.95
N PRO A 172 5.32 10.98 -29.12
CA PRO A 172 4.56 12.22 -29.25
C PRO A 172 3.10 12.03 -28.91
#